data_e0cb71360973d25fa078a13cdff44f4e
#
_entry.id   e0cb71360973d25fa078a13cdff44f4e
#
_cell.length_a   1.000
_cell.length_b   1.000
_cell.length_c   1.000
_cell.angle_alpha   90.00
_cell.angle_beta   90.00
_cell.angle_gamma   90.00
#
_symmetry.space_group_name_H-M   'P 1'
#
loop_
_entity.id
_entity.type
_entity.pdbx_description
1 polymer ?
#
loop_
_entity_poly.entity_id
_entity_poly.type
_entity_poly.pdbx_seq_one_letter_code
_entity_poly.pdbx_strand_id
1 'polypeptide(L)'
;MKILILFAHGLHTFRDDMSMDTATYCKNYTKRYLNRLKEKNLWPSWHPVMECMLKRHDEMADVYREIMRNPHFEAEFLTKYDRELRGNSALMLTLEAFWNSRKEYGQEPVTEKRAHQKELKELHERIQDRALMLAEDMRRYKTLLAQGRYEHESYTTIVELMHSAADGNGHYWMCVKDELEKLDSEYDNKYWPKPEDLIQAVAEHYALVPLPVSVELPQSVMDGRRALIKDYVLALELELKTTDQIPSFRLSHSAMATLTNVVLELPADAMVTGETIRQIRNRYKS
;
A
#
# COMPACT_ATOMS: atom_id res chain seq x y z
N MET A 1 15.83 -32.60 -40.62
CA MET A 1 15.88 -33.69 -39.61
C MET A 1 16.67 -33.36 -38.35
N LYS A 2 17.35 -32.22 -38.22
CA LYS A 2 18.08 -31.79 -36.99
C LYS A 2 17.27 -30.94 -36.02
N ILE A 3 16.15 -30.36 -36.45
CA ILE A 3 15.32 -29.47 -35.57
C ILE A 3 14.37 -30.28 -34.68
N LEU A 4 13.97 -31.49 -35.09
CA LEU A 4 13.08 -32.35 -34.27
C LEU A 4 13.79 -33.01 -33.06
N ILE A 5 15.12 -33.13 -33.11
CA ILE A 5 15.89 -33.76 -32.00
C ILE A 5 16.11 -32.77 -30.85
N LEU A 6 16.21 -31.48 -31.13
CA LEU A 6 16.32 -30.44 -30.10
C LEU A 6 15.02 -30.27 -29.29
N PHE A 7 13.86 -30.46 -29.90
CA PHE A 7 12.57 -30.46 -29.18
C PHE A 7 12.37 -31.70 -28.29
N ALA A 8 12.92 -32.85 -28.70
CA ALA A 8 12.82 -34.09 -27.91
C ALA A 8 13.70 -34.04 -26.62
N HIS A 9 14.86 -33.38 -26.67
CA HIS A 9 15.71 -33.22 -25.48
C HIS A 9 15.10 -32.22 -24.48
N GLY A 10 14.47 -31.13 -24.97
CA GLY A 10 13.76 -30.19 -24.10
C GLY A 10 12.52 -30.80 -23.42
N LEU A 11 11.83 -31.70 -24.10
CA LEU A 11 10.67 -32.42 -23.54
C LEU A 11 11.06 -33.49 -22.53
N HIS A 12 12.26 -34.06 -22.61
CA HIS A 12 12.72 -35.07 -21.64
C HIS A 12 13.16 -34.46 -20.32
N THR A 13 13.88 -33.35 -20.35
CA THR A 13 14.23 -32.59 -19.12
C THR A 13 12.98 -31.99 -18.45
N PHE A 14 11.97 -31.66 -19.25
CA PHE A 14 10.69 -31.15 -18.77
C PHE A 14 9.83 -32.21 -18.04
N ARG A 15 9.90 -33.48 -18.46
CA ARG A 15 9.15 -34.59 -17.82
C ARG A 15 9.76 -35.03 -16.51
N ASP A 16 11.09 -34.98 -16.35
CA ASP A 16 11.77 -35.36 -15.11
C ASP A 16 11.54 -34.34 -13.99
N ASP A 17 11.40 -33.06 -14.32
CA ASP A 17 11.07 -32.02 -13.33
C ASP A 17 9.58 -31.99 -12.95
N MET A 18 8.67 -32.45 -13.78
CA MET A 18 7.25 -32.66 -13.44
C MET A 18 7.04 -33.78 -12.42
N SER A 19 8.05 -34.61 -12.15
CA SER A 19 8.00 -35.62 -11.08
C SER A 19 8.27 -35.03 -9.70
N MET A 20 8.77 -33.78 -9.62
CA MET A 20 9.04 -33.13 -8.33
C MET A 20 7.72 -32.71 -7.67
N ASP A 21 7.51 -33.15 -6.42
CA ASP A 21 6.40 -32.68 -5.61
C ASP A 21 6.41 -31.15 -5.51
N THR A 22 5.26 -30.53 -5.75
CA THR A 22 5.09 -29.05 -5.79
C THR A 22 5.56 -28.37 -4.50
N ALA A 23 5.41 -29.04 -3.37
CA ALA A 23 5.90 -28.52 -2.09
C ALA A 23 7.45 -28.49 -2.06
N THR A 24 8.08 -29.54 -2.58
CA THR A 24 9.55 -29.60 -2.71
C THR A 24 10.06 -28.52 -3.67
N TYR A 25 9.36 -28.25 -4.75
CA TYR A 25 9.70 -27.17 -5.67
C TYR A 25 9.67 -25.79 -4.96
N CYS A 26 8.59 -25.45 -4.28
CA CYS A 26 8.47 -24.18 -3.55
C CYS A 26 9.55 -24.05 -2.45
N LYS A 27 9.86 -25.14 -1.76
CA LYS A 27 10.97 -25.21 -0.79
C LYS A 27 12.31 -24.84 -1.43
N ASN A 28 12.64 -25.52 -2.52
CA ASN A 28 13.90 -25.31 -3.23
C ASN A 28 14.00 -23.91 -3.81
N TYR A 29 12.88 -23.38 -4.32
CA TYR A 29 12.76 -22.02 -4.80
C TYR A 29 13.05 -21.03 -3.68
N THR A 30 12.34 -21.13 -2.55
CA THR A 30 12.53 -20.25 -1.37
C THR A 30 13.98 -20.33 -0.86
N LYS A 31 14.58 -21.51 -0.79
CA LYS A 31 15.98 -21.68 -0.36
C LYS A 31 16.98 -20.98 -1.28
N ARG A 32 16.84 -21.16 -2.60
CA ARG A 32 17.72 -20.50 -3.58
C ARG A 32 17.57 -18.99 -3.53
N TYR A 33 16.33 -18.51 -3.43
CA TYR A 33 16.04 -17.09 -3.36
C TYR A 33 16.61 -16.45 -2.10
N LEU A 34 16.42 -17.09 -0.93
CA LEU A 34 17.00 -16.65 0.35
C LEU A 34 18.53 -16.52 0.28
N ASN A 35 19.21 -17.53 -0.29
CA ASN A 35 20.67 -17.48 -0.43
C ASN A 35 21.10 -16.28 -1.29
N ARG A 36 20.42 -16.03 -2.41
CA ARG A 36 20.69 -14.87 -3.28
C ARG A 36 20.44 -13.53 -2.57
N LEU A 37 19.37 -13.44 -1.76
CA LEU A 37 19.09 -12.23 -0.97
C LEU A 37 20.18 -11.98 0.06
N LYS A 38 20.63 -13.02 0.76
CA LYS A 38 21.72 -12.94 1.74
C LYS A 38 23.05 -12.52 1.11
N GLU A 39 23.42 -13.13 -0.02
CA GLU A 39 24.64 -12.79 -0.76
C GLU A 39 24.67 -11.32 -1.20
N LYS A 40 23.52 -10.78 -1.56
CA LYS A 40 23.39 -9.39 -2.02
C LYS A 40 22.99 -8.39 -0.93
N ASN A 41 22.80 -8.86 0.30
CA ASN A 41 22.28 -8.07 1.43
C ASN A 41 20.97 -7.34 1.10
N LEU A 42 20.05 -8.01 0.39
CA LEU A 42 18.75 -7.46 0.01
C LEU A 42 17.65 -7.95 0.96
N TRP A 43 16.69 -7.09 1.25
CA TRP A 43 15.48 -7.36 2.03
C TRP A 43 15.70 -8.20 3.30
N PRO A 44 16.53 -7.77 4.25
CA PRO A 44 16.87 -8.55 5.44
C PRO A 44 15.67 -8.89 6.31
N SER A 45 14.58 -8.11 6.23
CA SER A 45 13.34 -8.37 6.97
C SER A 45 12.59 -9.64 6.50
N TRP A 46 12.85 -10.12 5.28
CA TRP A 46 12.23 -11.33 4.75
C TRP A 46 12.94 -12.60 5.23
N HIS A 47 14.25 -12.49 5.52
CA HIS A 47 15.07 -13.66 5.84
C HIS A 47 14.52 -14.52 6.99
N PRO A 48 14.09 -13.94 8.15
CA PRO A 48 13.55 -14.74 9.24
C PRO A 48 12.28 -15.51 8.85
N VAL A 49 11.38 -14.87 8.07
CA VAL A 49 10.15 -15.51 7.61
C VAL A 49 10.46 -16.66 6.66
N MET A 50 11.34 -16.44 5.70
CA MET A 50 11.78 -17.48 4.75
C MET A 50 12.45 -18.66 5.47
N GLU A 51 13.30 -18.38 6.46
CA GLU A 51 13.94 -19.42 7.30
C GLU A 51 12.91 -20.21 8.09
N CYS A 52 11.92 -19.54 8.68
CA CYS A 52 10.84 -20.20 9.38
C CYS A 52 10.02 -21.11 8.46
N MET A 53 9.63 -20.61 7.27
CA MET A 53 8.93 -21.41 6.26
C MET A 53 9.76 -22.62 5.79
N LEU A 54 11.08 -22.47 5.65
CA LEU A 54 11.96 -23.57 5.30
C LEU A 54 12.09 -24.59 6.43
N LYS A 55 12.20 -24.14 7.67
CA LYS A 55 12.28 -25.00 8.87
C LYS A 55 10.98 -25.79 9.08
N ARG A 56 9.83 -25.15 8.86
CA ARG A 56 8.48 -25.74 9.01
C ARG A 56 7.90 -26.20 7.67
N HIS A 57 8.77 -26.66 6.76
CA HIS A 57 8.38 -27.00 5.40
C HIS A 57 7.27 -28.07 5.34
N ASP A 58 7.31 -29.08 6.19
CA ASP A 58 6.31 -30.16 6.19
C ASP A 58 4.91 -29.61 6.51
N GLU A 59 4.83 -28.62 7.39
CA GLU A 59 3.57 -27.93 7.69
C GLU A 59 3.11 -27.08 6.49
N MET A 60 4.04 -26.42 5.79
CA MET A 60 3.75 -25.59 4.63
C MET A 60 3.38 -26.38 3.36
N ALA A 61 3.61 -27.69 3.35
CA ALA A 61 3.40 -28.52 2.16
C ALA A 61 1.99 -28.40 1.56
N ASP A 62 0.96 -28.36 2.39
CA ASP A 62 -0.42 -28.20 1.92
C ASP A 62 -0.70 -26.79 1.37
N VAL A 63 -0.11 -25.75 1.95
CA VAL A 63 -0.17 -24.39 1.43
C VAL A 63 0.43 -24.32 0.04
N TYR A 64 1.62 -24.88 -0.15
CA TYR A 64 2.28 -24.90 -1.46
C TYR A 64 1.51 -25.68 -2.50
N ARG A 65 0.95 -26.87 -2.14
CA ARG A 65 0.12 -27.66 -3.04
C ARG A 65 -1.15 -26.92 -3.45
N GLU A 66 -1.75 -26.17 -2.52
CA GLU A 66 -2.94 -25.38 -2.79
C GLU A 66 -2.66 -24.24 -3.76
N ILE A 67 -1.56 -23.50 -3.58
CA ILE A 67 -1.11 -22.47 -4.53
C ILE A 67 -0.94 -23.10 -5.92
N MET A 68 -0.21 -24.19 -6.02
CA MET A 68 0.14 -24.81 -7.30
C MET A 68 -1.03 -25.53 -7.99
N ARG A 69 -2.17 -25.73 -7.32
CA ARG A 69 -3.42 -26.22 -7.96
C ARG A 69 -4.13 -25.14 -8.77
N ASN A 70 -3.78 -23.88 -8.60
CA ASN A 70 -4.37 -22.82 -9.39
C ASN A 70 -3.85 -22.91 -10.85
N PRO A 71 -4.74 -23.03 -11.87
CA PRO A 71 -4.33 -23.20 -13.26
C PRO A 71 -3.42 -22.10 -13.79
N HIS A 72 -3.51 -20.90 -13.24
CA HIS A 72 -2.64 -19.79 -13.64
C HIS A 72 -1.19 -20.00 -13.20
N PHE A 73 -0.97 -20.54 -12.00
CA PHE A 73 0.37 -20.87 -11.52
C PHE A 73 0.94 -22.07 -12.26
N GLU A 74 0.11 -23.07 -12.54
CA GLU A 74 0.50 -24.25 -13.33
C GLU A 74 0.91 -23.87 -14.75
N ALA A 75 0.12 -23.05 -15.44
CA ALA A 75 0.45 -22.57 -16.78
C ALA A 75 1.73 -21.73 -16.80
N GLU A 76 1.94 -20.89 -15.80
CA GLU A 76 3.15 -20.08 -15.64
C GLU A 76 4.38 -20.94 -15.35
N PHE A 77 4.24 -21.92 -14.51
CA PHE A 77 5.26 -22.92 -14.20
C PHE A 77 5.72 -23.64 -15.47
N LEU A 78 4.78 -24.10 -16.29
CA LEU A 78 5.05 -24.83 -17.51
C LEU A 78 5.73 -23.97 -18.60
N THR A 79 5.44 -22.65 -18.66
CA THR A 79 5.94 -21.78 -19.73
C THR A 79 7.22 -21.03 -19.41
N LYS A 80 7.53 -20.82 -18.14
CA LYS A 80 8.65 -19.97 -17.70
C LYS A 80 9.78 -20.70 -16.97
N TYR A 81 9.68 -22.01 -16.83
CA TYR A 81 10.63 -22.81 -16.07
C TYR A 81 12.11 -22.61 -16.49
N ASP A 82 12.37 -22.41 -17.78
CA ASP A 82 13.71 -22.16 -18.33
C ASP A 82 14.22 -20.72 -18.19
N ARG A 83 13.37 -19.80 -17.75
CA ARG A 83 13.79 -18.42 -17.55
C ARG A 83 14.06 -18.19 -16.07
N GLU A 84 15.25 -18.60 -15.63
CA GLU A 84 15.75 -18.34 -14.28
C GLU A 84 15.23 -17.03 -13.71
N LEU A 85 14.39 -17.12 -12.64
CA LEU A 85 14.17 -16.07 -11.63
C LEU A 85 14.16 -14.61 -12.17
N ARG A 86 13.67 -14.38 -13.36
CA ARG A 86 13.34 -13.02 -13.79
C ARG A 86 12.03 -12.67 -13.10
N GLY A 87 12.14 -11.78 -12.12
CA GLY A 87 11.04 -11.31 -11.32
C GLY A 87 9.77 -11.07 -12.13
N ASN A 88 8.62 -11.34 -11.53
CA ASN A 88 7.24 -11.14 -11.96
C ASN A 88 6.48 -12.42 -12.39
N SER A 89 6.87 -13.60 -11.91
CA SER A 89 5.93 -14.73 -11.99
C SER A 89 4.87 -14.59 -10.88
N ALA A 90 3.63 -14.97 -11.16
CA ALA A 90 2.56 -14.93 -10.16
C ALA A 90 2.90 -15.75 -8.91
N LEU A 91 3.58 -16.90 -9.07
CA LEU A 91 4.08 -17.70 -7.97
C LEU A 91 5.10 -16.92 -7.11
N MET A 92 6.06 -16.26 -7.77
CA MET A 92 7.07 -15.46 -7.08
C MET A 92 6.43 -14.34 -6.27
N LEU A 93 5.53 -13.57 -6.89
CA LEU A 93 4.82 -12.48 -6.22
C LEU A 93 3.98 -12.97 -5.03
N THR A 94 3.34 -14.14 -5.16
CA THR A 94 2.60 -14.77 -4.07
C THR A 94 3.52 -15.16 -2.91
N LEU A 95 4.68 -15.74 -3.20
CA LEU A 95 5.66 -16.09 -2.17
C LEU A 95 6.30 -14.84 -1.55
N GLU A 96 6.57 -13.80 -2.33
CA GLU A 96 7.05 -12.51 -1.83
C GLU A 96 6.03 -11.84 -0.90
N ALA A 97 4.74 -11.88 -1.25
CA ALA A 97 3.68 -11.43 -0.37
C ALA A 97 3.71 -12.16 0.99
N PHE A 98 3.97 -13.47 1.00
CA PHE A 98 4.10 -14.21 2.26
C PHE A 98 5.37 -13.81 3.04
N TRP A 99 6.52 -13.67 2.37
CA TRP A 99 7.78 -13.33 3.03
C TRP A 99 7.77 -11.91 3.61
N ASN A 100 7.09 -10.99 2.94
CA ASN A 100 6.96 -9.61 3.38
C ASN A 100 5.86 -9.42 4.43
N SER A 101 4.86 -10.30 4.48
CA SER A 101 3.62 -10.09 5.22
C SER A 101 3.81 -9.85 6.72
N ARG A 102 4.79 -10.49 7.37
CA ARG A 102 5.09 -10.25 8.79
C ARG A 102 5.57 -8.82 9.04
N LYS A 103 6.41 -8.29 8.14
CA LYS A 103 6.90 -6.92 8.21
C LYS A 103 5.79 -5.91 7.97
N GLU A 104 4.90 -6.16 7.02
CA GLU A 104 3.86 -5.22 6.63
C GLU A 104 2.60 -5.30 7.50
N TYR A 105 2.24 -6.51 7.96
CA TYR A 105 0.97 -6.80 8.64
C TYR A 105 1.14 -7.34 10.05
N GLY A 106 2.35 -7.30 10.59
CA GLY A 106 2.58 -7.59 12.00
C GLY A 106 1.95 -6.54 12.93
N GLN A 107 2.02 -6.78 14.23
CA GLN A 107 1.37 -5.94 15.22
C GLN A 107 1.89 -4.48 15.22
N GLU A 108 3.19 -4.30 15.12
CA GLU A 108 3.82 -2.98 15.17
C GLU A 108 3.47 -2.13 13.95
N PRO A 109 3.71 -2.58 12.68
CA PRO A 109 3.40 -1.78 11.51
C PRO A 109 1.90 -1.48 11.36
N VAL A 110 1.01 -2.40 11.70
CA VAL A 110 -0.44 -2.12 11.70
C VAL A 110 -0.80 -1.07 12.75
N THR A 111 -0.15 -1.09 13.92
CA THR A 111 -0.37 -0.07 14.95
C THR A 111 0.10 1.30 14.50
N GLU A 112 1.25 1.39 13.84
CA GLU A 112 1.79 2.61 13.28
C GLU A 112 0.87 3.17 12.16
N LYS A 113 0.46 2.34 11.21
CA LYS A 113 -0.47 2.75 10.14
C LYS A 113 -1.80 3.28 10.70
N ARG A 114 -2.33 2.69 11.76
CA ARG A 114 -3.53 3.20 12.47
C ARG A 114 -3.27 4.56 13.12
N ALA A 115 -2.11 4.74 13.74
CA ALA A 115 -1.76 6.01 14.35
C ALA A 115 -1.65 7.12 13.30
N HIS A 116 -0.99 6.84 12.17
CA HIS A 116 -0.91 7.77 11.03
C HIS A 116 -2.30 8.12 10.47
N GLN A 117 -3.18 7.14 10.29
CA GLN A 117 -4.55 7.43 9.80
C GLN A 117 -5.33 8.30 10.79
N LYS A 118 -5.19 8.04 12.08
CA LYS A 118 -5.82 8.87 13.11
C LYS A 118 -5.30 10.31 13.05
N GLU A 119 -3.98 10.48 12.95
CA GLU A 119 -3.37 11.80 12.81
C GLU A 119 -3.82 12.52 11.54
N LEU A 120 -3.90 11.81 10.41
CA LEU A 120 -4.43 12.39 9.16
C LEU A 120 -5.86 12.88 9.31
N LYS A 121 -6.74 12.14 9.99
CA LYS A 121 -8.12 12.56 10.30
C LYS A 121 -8.14 13.83 11.15
N GLU A 122 -7.36 13.84 12.24
CA GLU A 122 -7.25 14.99 13.13
C GLU A 122 -6.67 16.23 12.44
N LEU A 123 -5.70 16.04 11.53
CA LEU A 123 -5.15 17.13 10.71
C LEU A 123 -6.18 17.66 9.72
N HIS A 124 -6.92 16.78 9.06
CA HIS A 124 -7.98 17.14 8.12
C HIS A 124 -9.03 18.06 8.78
N GLU A 125 -9.57 17.64 9.93
CA GLU A 125 -10.52 18.43 10.73
C GLU A 125 -9.92 19.78 11.17
N ARG A 126 -8.69 19.76 11.69
CA ARG A 126 -8.00 20.99 12.12
C ARG A 126 -7.71 21.96 11.00
N ILE A 127 -7.41 21.49 9.79
CA ILE A 127 -7.20 22.36 8.63
C ILE A 127 -8.51 23.04 8.29
N GLN A 128 -9.62 22.31 8.23
CA GLN A 128 -10.93 22.84 7.97
C GLN A 128 -11.32 23.93 8.96
N ASP A 129 -11.26 23.62 10.26
CA ASP A 129 -11.66 24.54 11.34
C ASP A 129 -10.80 25.80 11.36
N ARG A 130 -9.46 25.63 11.25
CA ARG A 130 -8.55 26.78 11.28
C ARG A 130 -8.69 27.67 10.07
N ALA A 131 -8.96 27.11 8.88
CA ALA A 131 -9.19 27.90 7.69
C ALA A 131 -10.48 28.71 7.81
N LEU A 132 -11.56 28.14 8.34
CA LEU A 132 -12.80 28.87 8.62
C LEU A 132 -12.56 30.02 9.60
N MET A 133 -11.94 29.73 10.73
CA MET A 133 -11.65 30.75 11.77
C MET A 133 -10.78 31.87 11.20
N LEU A 134 -9.74 31.54 10.44
CA LEU A 134 -8.87 32.55 9.84
C LEU A 134 -9.61 33.41 8.83
N ALA A 135 -10.47 32.85 7.99
CA ALA A 135 -11.28 33.59 7.05
C ALA A 135 -12.25 34.58 7.77
N GLU A 136 -12.86 34.13 8.87
CA GLU A 136 -13.72 34.96 9.72
C GLU A 136 -12.95 36.12 10.37
N ASP A 137 -11.78 35.79 10.96
CA ASP A 137 -10.92 36.78 11.61
C ASP A 137 -10.47 37.87 10.60
N MET A 138 -10.08 37.48 9.40
CA MET A 138 -9.68 38.40 8.33
C MET A 138 -10.85 39.33 7.93
N ARG A 139 -12.07 38.82 7.78
CA ARG A 139 -13.27 39.64 7.50
C ARG A 139 -13.57 40.59 8.65
N ARG A 140 -13.47 40.09 9.89
CA ARG A 140 -13.68 40.89 11.10
C ARG A 140 -12.66 42.02 11.20
N TYR A 141 -11.38 41.71 10.97
CA TYR A 141 -10.29 42.67 10.95
C TYR A 141 -10.55 43.79 9.93
N LYS A 142 -10.90 43.47 8.68
CA LYS A 142 -11.25 44.44 7.63
C LYS A 142 -12.46 45.29 8.05
N THR A 143 -13.48 44.70 8.67
CA THR A 143 -14.66 45.42 9.14
C THR A 143 -14.28 46.45 10.20
N LEU A 144 -13.44 46.09 11.16
CA LEU A 144 -12.99 46.98 12.21
C LEU A 144 -12.14 48.15 11.67
N LEU A 145 -11.24 47.85 10.72
CA LEU A 145 -10.47 48.91 10.05
C LEU A 145 -11.39 49.95 9.37
N ALA A 146 -12.38 49.46 8.64
CA ALA A 146 -13.33 50.36 7.93
C ALA A 146 -14.18 51.18 8.92
N GLN A 147 -14.62 50.60 10.02
CA GLN A 147 -15.45 51.28 11.03
C GLN A 147 -14.64 52.31 11.82
N GLY A 148 -13.39 51.97 12.16
CA GLY A 148 -12.53 52.82 13.00
C GLY A 148 -11.81 53.91 12.27
N ARG A 149 -11.93 53.99 10.94
CA ARG A 149 -11.19 54.92 10.07
C ARG A 149 -9.67 54.86 10.32
N TYR A 150 -9.15 53.67 10.55
CA TYR A 150 -7.71 53.46 10.66
C TYR A 150 -7.06 53.62 9.30
N GLU A 151 -5.92 54.30 9.24
CA GLU A 151 -5.06 54.33 8.06
C GLU A 151 -4.35 52.99 7.98
N HIS A 152 -4.51 52.29 6.87
CA HIS A 152 -3.81 51.05 6.58
C HIS A 152 -3.12 51.16 5.24
N GLU A 153 -1.80 51.23 5.25
CA GLU A 153 -0.97 51.50 4.08
C GLU A 153 -0.85 50.34 3.10
N SER A 154 -1.29 49.13 3.43
CA SER A 154 -1.08 47.96 2.56
C SER A 154 -2.39 47.25 2.23
N TYR A 155 -2.76 47.25 0.98
CA TYR A 155 -3.69 46.28 0.38
C TYR A 155 -2.86 45.10 -0.15
N THR A 156 -2.89 44.00 0.54
CA THR A 156 -2.29 42.78 0.01
C THR A 156 -3.20 42.16 -1.02
N THR A 157 -2.76 42.11 -2.26
CA THR A 157 -3.51 41.46 -3.35
C THR A 157 -3.24 39.95 -3.33
N ILE A 158 -4.09 39.19 -4.01
CA ILE A 158 -3.87 37.74 -4.15
C ILE A 158 -2.60 37.47 -4.96
N VAL A 159 -2.27 38.31 -5.91
CA VAL A 159 -1.07 38.18 -6.74
C VAL A 159 0.19 38.37 -5.90
N GLU A 160 0.21 39.41 -5.03
CA GLU A 160 1.31 39.61 -4.08
C GLU A 160 1.51 38.44 -3.12
N LEU A 161 0.39 37.85 -2.62
CA LEU A 161 0.45 36.64 -1.79
C LEU A 161 1.01 35.45 -2.57
N MET A 162 0.64 35.28 -3.83
CA MET A 162 1.18 34.22 -4.69
C MET A 162 2.67 34.41 -4.95
N HIS A 163 3.12 35.64 -5.20
CA HIS A 163 4.55 35.94 -5.36
C HIS A 163 5.34 35.61 -4.09
N SER A 164 4.83 36.04 -2.93
CA SER A 164 5.46 35.75 -1.64
C SER A 164 5.50 34.24 -1.33
N ALA A 165 4.40 33.53 -1.62
CA ALA A 165 4.34 32.08 -1.41
C ALA A 165 5.23 31.28 -2.35
N ALA A 166 5.54 31.84 -3.51
CA ALA A 166 6.38 31.22 -4.54
C ALA A 166 7.86 31.59 -4.42
N ASP A 167 8.28 32.29 -3.35
CA ASP A 167 9.66 32.64 -3.12
C ASP A 167 10.54 31.36 -3.09
N GLY A 168 11.59 31.34 -3.91
CA GLY A 168 12.43 30.16 -4.12
C GLY A 168 11.92 29.14 -5.15
N ASN A 169 10.73 29.29 -5.71
CA ASN A 169 10.23 28.43 -6.79
C ASN A 169 10.65 28.95 -8.18
N GLY A 170 11.77 28.43 -8.70
CA GLY A 170 12.30 28.85 -10.00
C GLY A 170 11.35 28.63 -11.17
N HIS A 171 10.53 27.57 -11.16
CA HIS A 171 9.53 27.33 -12.21
C HIS A 171 8.41 28.36 -12.20
N TYR A 172 7.98 28.76 -11.01
CA TYR A 172 7.00 29.85 -10.89
C TYR A 172 7.53 31.13 -11.52
N TRP A 173 8.74 31.53 -11.17
CA TRP A 173 9.39 32.74 -11.65
C TRP A 173 9.62 32.73 -13.17
N MET A 174 9.91 31.57 -13.75
CA MET A 174 10.17 31.44 -15.19
C MET A 174 8.89 31.33 -16.04
N CYS A 175 7.83 30.73 -15.51
CA CYS A 175 6.70 30.32 -16.33
C CYS A 175 5.35 30.94 -15.94
N VAL A 176 5.20 31.47 -14.73
CA VAL A 176 3.91 31.89 -14.19
C VAL A 176 3.87 33.37 -13.86
N LYS A 177 4.96 33.91 -13.28
CA LYS A 177 5.01 35.26 -12.72
C LYS A 177 4.57 36.33 -13.73
N ASP A 178 5.22 36.39 -14.89
CA ASP A 178 4.98 37.46 -15.88
C ASP A 178 3.52 37.44 -16.42
N GLU A 179 2.98 36.22 -16.62
CA GLU A 179 1.60 36.10 -17.08
C GLU A 179 0.59 36.52 -15.98
N LEU A 180 0.91 36.23 -14.72
CA LEU A 180 0.09 36.62 -13.59
C LEU A 180 0.12 38.16 -13.36
N GLU A 181 1.29 38.79 -13.45
CA GLU A 181 1.46 40.25 -13.39
C GLU A 181 0.72 40.95 -14.54
N LYS A 182 0.75 40.36 -15.72
CA LYS A 182 -0.01 40.86 -16.86
C LYS A 182 -1.52 40.83 -16.60
N LEU A 183 -2.05 39.72 -16.09
CA LEU A 183 -3.47 39.62 -15.70
C LEU A 183 -3.81 40.61 -14.59
N ASP A 184 -2.95 40.80 -13.59
CA ASP A 184 -3.17 41.78 -12.51
C ASP A 184 -3.22 43.20 -13.03
N SER A 185 -2.44 43.53 -14.05
CA SER A 185 -2.47 44.86 -14.72
C SER A 185 -3.69 45.08 -15.61
N GLU A 186 -4.23 44.00 -16.18
CA GLU A 186 -5.41 44.07 -17.08
C GLU A 186 -6.74 44.14 -16.32
N TYR A 187 -6.82 43.53 -15.13
CA TYR A 187 -8.05 43.41 -14.36
C TYR A 187 -7.98 44.11 -13.00
N ASP A 188 -8.95 44.97 -12.74
CA ASP A 188 -9.13 45.66 -11.46
C ASP A 188 -9.23 44.63 -10.29
N ASN A 189 -8.64 44.95 -9.16
CA ASN A 189 -8.64 44.14 -7.92
C ASN A 189 -10.05 43.69 -7.49
N LYS A 190 -11.12 44.37 -7.89
CA LYS A 190 -12.50 43.98 -7.60
C LYS A 190 -12.91 42.64 -8.30
N TYR A 191 -12.21 42.25 -9.35
CA TYR A 191 -12.48 40.99 -10.09
C TYR A 191 -11.73 39.82 -9.54
N TRP A 192 -10.72 40.06 -8.69
CA TRP A 192 -9.94 39.00 -8.05
C TRP A 192 -10.63 38.51 -6.77
N PRO A 193 -10.51 37.21 -6.44
CA PRO A 193 -10.99 36.69 -5.17
C PRO A 193 -10.23 37.37 -4.03
N LYS A 194 -10.92 37.63 -2.94
CA LYS A 194 -10.26 38.16 -1.74
C LYS A 194 -9.48 37.05 -1.04
N PRO A 195 -8.36 37.34 -0.36
CA PRO A 195 -7.60 36.34 0.39
C PRO A 195 -8.45 35.53 1.35
N GLU A 196 -9.38 36.16 2.07
CA GLU A 196 -10.28 35.45 3.00
C GLU A 196 -11.25 34.50 2.30
N ASP A 197 -11.63 34.76 1.05
CA ASP A 197 -12.51 33.88 0.29
C ASP A 197 -11.75 32.65 -0.23
N LEU A 198 -10.47 32.79 -0.56
CA LEU A 198 -9.61 31.66 -0.88
C LEU A 198 -9.36 30.75 0.33
N ILE A 199 -9.14 31.34 1.51
CA ILE A 199 -8.98 30.57 2.74
C ILE A 199 -10.27 29.84 3.09
N GLN A 200 -11.43 30.48 2.91
CA GLN A 200 -12.71 29.80 3.05
C GLN A 200 -12.87 28.65 2.04
N ALA A 201 -12.48 28.84 0.78
CA ALA A 201 -12.52 27.78 -0.23
C ALA A 201 -11.62 26.58 0.14
N VAL A 202 -10.50 26.80 0.83
CA VAL A 202 -9.70 25.71 1.41
C VAL A 202 -10.51 24.91 2.44
N ALA A 203 -11.20 25.58 3.35
CA ALA A 203 -12.04 24.90 4.34
C ALA A 203 -13.18 24.09 3.69
N GLU A 204 -13.85 24.68 2.70
CA GLU A 204 -14.91 24.03 1.93
C GLU A 204 -14.39 22.82 1.15
N HIS A 205 -13.19 22.92 0.59
CA HIS A 205 -12.52 21.79 -0.06
C HIS A 205 -12.31 20.63 0.92
N TYR A 206 -11.76 20.90 2.10
CA TYR A 206 -11.55 19.87 3.13
C TYR A 206 -12.87 19.31 3.70
N ALA A 207 -13.97 20.08 3.66
CA ALA A 207 -15.29 19.58 4.03
C ALA A 207 -15.86 18.58 3.00
N LEU A 208 -15.49 18.73 1.73
CA LEU A 208 -16.00 17.90 0.62
C LEU A 208 -15.12 16.70 0.29
N VAL A 209 -13.82 16.81 0.51
CA VAL A 209 -12.87 15.73 0.23
C VAL A 209 -13.05 14.62 1.26
N PRO A 210 -13.27 13.37 0.82
CA PRO A 210 -13.38 12.26 1.75
C PRO A 210 -12.07 12.05 2.52
N LEU A 211 -12.19 11.62 3.76
CA LEU A 211 -11.02 11.26 4.57
C LEU A 211 -10.17 10.19 3.86
N PRO A 212 -8.83 10.32 3.91
CA PRO A 212 -7.95 9.35 3.28
C PRO A 212 -8.16 7.96 3.90
N VAL A 213 -8.28 6.96 3.05
CA VAL A 213 -8.39 5.56 3.43
C VAL A 213 -7.12 4.80 3.05
N SER A 214 -6.75 3.81 3.85
CA SER A 214 -5.61 2.97 3.51
C SER A 214 -5.93 2.12 2.28
N VAL A 215 -5.01 2.08 1.32
CA VAL A 215 -5.09 1.16 0.17
C VAL A 215 -4.45 -0.20 0.48
N GLU A 216 -3.63 -0.27 1.53
CA GLU A 216 -2.87 -1.45 1.92
C GLU A 216 -3.59 -2.29 2.98
N LEU A 217 -4.45 -1.67 3.78
CA LEU A 217 -5.16 -2.34 4.87
C LEU A 217 -6.66 -2.17 4.72
N PRO A 218 -7.45 -3.26 4.92
CA PRO A 218 -8.90 -3.14 4.91
C PRO A 218 -9.41 -2.20 6.00
N GLN A 219 -10.52 -1.50 5.74
CA GLN A 219 -11.12 -0.59 6.72
C GLN A 219 -11.47 -1.30 8.05
N SER A 220 -11.87 -2.58 7.99
CA SER A 220 -12.13 -3.41 9.18
C SER A 220 -10.88 -3.66 10.05
N VAL A 221 -9.69 -3.54 9.46
CA VAL A 221 -8.42 -3.55 10.19
C VAL A 221 -8.15 -2.17 10.78
N MET A 222 -8.33 -1.12 10.01
CA MET A 222 -8.00 0.25 10.42
C MET A 222 -8.90 0.74 11.56
N ASP A 223 -10.21 0.58 11.46
CA ASP A 223 -11.20 1.08 12.44
C ASP A 223 -11.59 0.03 13.49
N GLY A 224 -11.28 -1.24 13.24
CA GLY A 224 -11.70 -2.33 14.11
C GLY A 224 -10.85 -2.48 15.38
N ARG A 225 -11.36 -3.29 16.33
CA ARG A 225 -10.58 -3.68 17.52
C ARG A 225 -9.28 -4.37 17.11
N ARG A 226 -8.20 -4.00 17.76
CA ARG A 226 -6.87 -4.61 17.53
C ARG A 226 -6.91 -6.10 17.83
N ALA A 227 -6.47 -6.91 16.88
CA ALA A 227 -6.32 -8.35 17.02
C ALA A 227 -5.32 -8.86 15.96
N LEU A 228 -4.10 -9.17 16.37
CA LEU A 228 -2.99 -9.52 15.49
C LEU A 228 -3.39 -10.50 14.38
N ILE A 229 -4.00 -11.62 14.74
CA ILE A 229 -4.36 -12.68 13.79
C ILE A 229 -5.40 -12.19 12.78
N LYS A 230 -6.46 -11.53 13.28
CA LYS A 230 -7.51 -10.94 12.42
C LYS A 230 -6.89 -9.91 11.45
N ASP A 231 -6.09 -9.01 11.99
CA ASP A 231 -5.50 -7.92 11.22
C ASP A 231 -4.56 -8.46 10.13
N TYR A 232 -3.72 -9.42 10.48
CA TYR A 232 -2.83 -10.11 9.56
C TYR A 232 -3.59 -10.83 8.43
N VAL A 233 -4.58 -11.65 8.78
CA VAL A 233 -5.35 -12.45 7.81
C VAL A 233 -6.07 -11.55 6.81
N LEU A 234 -6.76 -10.51 7.30
CA LEU A 234 -7.53 -9.60 6.43
C LEU A 234 -6.63 -8.75 5.54
N ALA A 235 -5.48 -8.30 6.04
CA ALA A 235 -4.52 -7.53 5.27
C ALA A 235 -3.87 -8.37 4.17
N LEU A 236 -3.40 -9.58 4.50
CA LEU A 236 -2.83 -10.49 3.51
C LEU A 236 -3.85 -10.90 2.44
N GLU A 237 -5.11 -11.14 2.81
CA GLU A 237 -6.17 -11.42 1.82
C GLU A 237 -6.42 -10.25 0.88
N LEU A 238 -6.35 -9.03 1.38
CA LEU A 238 -6.46 -7.84 0.53
C LEU A 238 -5.30 -7.77 -0.45
N GLU A 239 -4.07 -7.94 0.01
CA GLU A 239 -2.87 -7.95 -0.84
C GLU A 239 -2.97 -9.00 -1.96
N LEU A 240 -3.30 -10.24 -1.61
CA LEU A 240 -3.46 -11.32 -2.58
C LEU A 240 -4.59 -11.07 -3.60
N LYS A 241 -5.59 -10.26 -3.24
CA LYS A 241 -6.71 -9.90 -4.12
C LYS A 241 -6.38 -8.71 -5.02
N THR A 242 -5.59 -7.75 -4.54
CA THR A 242 -5.37 -6.46 -5.21
C THR A 242 -4.08 -6.40 -6.01
N THR A 243 -3.18 -7.36 -5.85
CA THR A 243 -1.95 -7.41 -6.64
C THR A 243 -2.27 -7.89 -8.05
N ASP A 244 -2.22 -6.99 -9.02
CA ASP A 244 -2.66 -7.20 -10.42
C ASP A 244 -2.03 -8.42 -11.10
N GLN A 245 -0.83 -8.81 -10.70
CA GLN A 245 -0.10 -9.93 -11.29
C GLN A 245 -0.33 -11.25 -10.56
N ILE A 246 -1.04 -11.23 -9.42
CA ILE A 246 -1.47 -12.43 -8.73
C ILE A 246 -2.88 -12.74 -9.20
N PRO A 247 -3.13 -13.89 -9.85
CA PRO A 247 -4.49 -14.28 -10.22
C PRO A 247 -5.38 -14.32 -8.97
N SER A 248 -6.60 -13.84 -9.07
CA SER A 248 -7.55 -13.87 -7.95
C SER A 248 -7.65 -15.27 -7.37
N PHE A 249 -7.01 -15.47 -6.26
CA PHE A 249 -6.90 -16.75 -5.60
C PHE A 249 -7.07 -16.57 -4.09
N ARG A 250 -7.66 -17.56 -3.46
CA ARG A 250 -7.92 -17.54 -2.02
C ARG A 250 -7.48 -18.86 -1.41
N LEU A 251 -6.58 -18.81 -0.45
CA LEU A 251 -6.22 -19.98 0.35
C LEU A 251 -7.44 -20.55 1.09
N SER A 252 -7.53 -21.87 1.23
CA SER A 252 -8.49 -22.50 2.12
C SER A 252 -8.32 -22.00 3.56
N HIS A 253 -9.31 -22.26 4.40
CA HIS A 253 -9.22 -21.87 5.81
C HIS A 253 -8.06 -22.56 6.52
N SER A 254 -7.80 -23.83 6.19
CA SER A 254 -6.72 -24.61 6.76
C SER A 254 -5.34 -24.09 6.31
N ALA A 255 -5.17 -23.86 5.00
CA ALA A 255 -3.92 -23.34 4.46
C ALA A 255 -3.58 -21.94 5.00
N MET A 256 -4.59 -21.05 5.10
CA MET A 256 -4.39 -19.73 5.70
C MET A 256 -4.03 -19.82 7.19
N ALA A 257 -4.63 -20.77 7.94
CA ALA A 257 -4.26 -21.00 9.35
C ALA A 257 -2.80 -21.46 9.46
N THR A 258 -2.41 -22.43 8.66
CA THR A 258 -1.01 -22.92 8.62
C THR A 258 -0.03 -21.79 8.28
N LEU A 259 -0.31 -21.03 7.22
CA LEU A 259 0.52 -19.89 6.83
C LEU A 259 0.65 -18.88 7.97
N THR A 260 -0.48 -18.50 8.59
CA THR A 260 -0.50 -17.57 9.72
C THR A 260 0.35 -18.06 10.89
N ASN A 261 0.21 -19.35 11.26
CA ASN A 261 0.98 -19.96 12.35
C ASN A 261 2.49 -19.98 12.07
N VAL A 262 2.87 -20.21 10.81
CA VAL A 262 4.27 -20.27 10.39
C VAL A 262 4.88 -18.88 10.31
N VAL A 263 4.23 -17.95 9.60
CA VAL A 263 4.77 -16.61 9.37
C VAL A 263 4.83 -15.77 10.65
N LEU A 264 3.82 -15.86 11.49
CA LEU A 264 3.79 -15.16 12.78
C LEU A 264 4.54 -15.90 13.88
N GLU A 265 5.08 -17.09 13.60
CA GLU A 265 5.79 -17.95 14.56
C GLU A 265 4.95 -18.17 15.85
N LEU A 266 3.66 -18.46 15.67
CA LEU A 266 2.78 -18.63 16.82
C LEU A 266 3.20 -19.85 17.65
N PRO A 267 3.28 -19.69 18.99
CA PRO A 267 3.56 -20.82 19.88
C PRO A 267 2.38 -21.80 19.88
N ALA A 268 2.63 -23.04 20.29
CA ALA A 268 1.67 -24.13 20.17
C ALA A 268 0.30 -23.85 20.84
N ASP A 269 0.30 -23.13 21.94
CA ASP A 269 -0.90 -22.73 22.69
C ASP A 269 -1.66 -21.54 22.06
N ALA A 270 -1.04 -20.81 21.15
CA ALA A 270 -1.65 -19.67 20.42
C ALA A 270 -1.92 -19.99 18.95
N MET A 271 -1.64 -21.19 18.48
CA MET A 271 -1.88 -21.58 17.09
C MET A 271 -3.37 -21.47 16.74
N VAL A 272 -3.63 -20.93 15.56
CA VAL A 272 -4.98 -20.81 15.02
C VAL A 272 -5.34 -22.00 14.13
N THR A 273 -6.63 -22.28 14.08
CA THR A 273 -7.18 -23.37 13.26
C THR A 273 -7.92 -22.80 12.03
N GLY A 274 -8.23 -23.67 11.07
CA GLY A 274 -9.09 -23.30 9.94
C GLY A 274 -10.45 -22.75 10.37
N GLU A 275 -11.00 -23.22 11.49
CA GLU A 275 -12.24 -22.70 12.05
C GLU A 275 -12.11 -21.24 12.50
N THR A 276 -10.99 -20.89 13.15
CA THR A 276 -10.70 -19.48 13.51
C THR A 276 -10.66 -18.58 12.27
N ILE A 277 -9.99 -19.04 11.20
CA ILE A 277 -9.95 -18.29 9.94
C ILE A 277 -11.36 -18.17 9.33
N ARG A 278 -12.16 -19.24 9.35
CA ARG A 278 -13.55 -19.22 8.88
C ARG A 278 -14.37 -18.17 9.62
N GLN A 279 -14.25 -18.11 10.94
CA GLN A 279 -14.97 -17.12 11.77
C GLN A 279 -14.54 -15.69 11.44
N ILE A 280 -13.23 -15.42 11.28
CA ILE A 280 -12.73 -14.11 10.85
C ILE A 280 -13.36 -13.74 9.50
N ARG A 281 -13.25 -14.60 8.52
CA ARG A 281 -13.79 -14.37 7.17
C ARG A 281 -15.30 -14.13 7.15
N ASN A 282 -16.06 -14.88 7.95
CA ASN A 282 -17.50 -14.72 8.02
C ASN A 282 -17.93 -13.41 8.68
N ARG A 283 -17.20 -12.99 9.72
CA ARG A 283 -17.50 -11.75 10.45
C ARG A 283 -17.14 -10.49 9.66
N TYR A 284 -16.10 -10.56 8.82
CA TYR A 284 -15.58 -9.41 8.09
C TYR A 284 -15.70 -9.58 6.56
N LYS A 285 -16.75 -10.31 6.11
CA LYS A 285 -17.08 -10.37 4.68
C LYS A 285 -17.32 -8.96 4.17
N SER A 286 -16.44 -8.51 3.27
CA SER A 286 -16.60 -7.31 2.45
C SER A 286 -17.08 -7.71 1.07
#